data_f21c99bfa94caaedb675d8ca06416db4
#
_entry.id   f21c99bfa94caaedb675d8ca06416db4
#
_cell.length_a   1.000
_cell.length_b   1.000
_cell.length_c   1.000
_cell.angle_alpha   90.00
_cell.angle_beta   90.00
_cell.angle_gamma   90.00
#
_symmetry.space_group_name_H-M   'P 1'
#
loop_
_entity.id
_entity.type
_entity.pdbx_description
1 polymer ?
#
loop_
_entity_poly.entity_id
_entity_poly.type
_entity_poly.pdbx_seq_one_letter_code
_entity_poly.pdbx_strand_id
1 'polypeptide(L)'
;MMPCNPEMAASPGSRALPARVGRGAARVLRNRPARIFGKGNNRMAARRPLIAGNWKMNGLKHDGAALAGALVQDIGKTGAVGCELLVCPPATLLYTTAVIALGSAVAVGGQDCHAQASGAHTGDVSAAMLRDGGATYVIVGHSERRTDHGEHDAAVLAKAEAAQAAGLTAIVCIGETEAQYVAGQTFDILARQIAGSVPQGAKAANTVVAYEPVWAIGTGRTPTNDEIAAAHRHIRAELAKRTGEAAGIRLLYGGSVKPSNAAAILRLADVDGALVGGASLNAADFAAIARACP
;
A
#
# COMPACT_ATOMS: atom_id res chain seq x y z
N MET A 1 56.83 -21.87 -12.34
CA MET A 1 57.98 -21.90 -11.42
C MET A 1 58.29 -20.46 -11.06
N MET A 2 58.08 -20.16 -9.81
CA MET A 2 58.81 -19.20 -8.95
C MET A 2 57.89 -18.80 -7.82
N PRO A 3 58.39 -18.66 -6.59
CA PRO A 3 57.65 -19.03 -5.40
C PRO A 3 57.11 -17.83 -4.60
N CYS A 4 56.26 -18.15 -3.64
CA CYS A 4 55.83 -17.32 -2.51
C CYS A 4 57.01 -16.76 -1.69
N ASN A 5 56.80 -15.59 -1.12
CA ASN A 5 57.29 -15.35 0.24
C ASN A 5 56.40 -14.34 0.99
N PRO A 6 56.09 -14.60 2.25
CA PRO A 6 55.30 -13.71 3.10
C PRO A 6 56.25 -12.95 4.04
N GLU A 7 55.95 -11.69 4.33
CA GLU A 7 56.55 -11.08 5.50
C GLU A 7 55.51 -10.32 6.33
N MET A 8 55.44 -10.76 7.56
CA MET A 8 54.73 -10.15 8.67
C MET A 8 55.43 -8.88 9.15
N ALA A 9 54.69 -7.86 9.53
CA ALA A 9 55.19 -6.85 10.46
C ALA A 9 54.09 -6.45 11.45
N ALA A 10 54.46 -6.53 12.69
CA ALA A 10 53.65 -6.40 13.90
C ALA A 10 53.31 -4.97 14.27
N SER A 11 52.25 -4.84 15.04
CA SER A 11 51.83 -3.66 15.82
C SER A 11 52.87 -3.16 16.81
N PRO A 12 52.76 -1.90 17.26
CA PRO A 12 52.40 -1.79 18.68
C PRO A 12 51.58 -0.54 19.08
N GLY A 13 50.93 -0.62 20.23
CA GLY A 13 50.78 0.52 21.10
C GLY A 13 49.36 0.97 21.45
N SER A 14 48.74 0.26 22.36
CA SER A 14 47.63 0.74 23.20
C SER A 14 48.09 1.90 24.08
N ARG A 15 47.42 3.03 24.06
CA ARG A 15 47.43 4.02 25.14
C ARG A 15 46.03 4.18 25.72
N ALA A 16 45.86 3.71 26.93
CA ALA A 16 44.73 3.97 27.79
C ALA A 16 44.75 5.44 28.26
N LEU A 17 43.57 6.08 28.24
CA LEU A 17 43.35 7.37 28.92
C LEU A 17 42.45 7.15 30.14
N PRO A 18 42.65 7.92 31.24
CA PRO A 18 42.08 7.61 32.54
C PRO A 18 40.62 8.05 32.67
N ALA A 19 39.88 7.29 33.49
CA ALA A 19 38.54 7.58 33.95
C ALA A 19 38.50 8.85 34.82
N ARG A 20 37.64 9.80 34.47
CA ARG A 20 37.19 10.87 35.35
C ARG A 20 35.86 10.48 35.98
N VAL A 21 35.90 10.23 37.25
CA VAL A 21 34.73 10.10 38.15
C VAL A 21 34.21 11.50 38.42
N GLY A 22 32.99 11.78 37.90
CA GLY A 22 32.26 13.00 38.28
C GLY A 22 31.04 12.61 39.16
N ARG A 23 31.14 12.91 40.45
CA ARG A 23 30.00 12.88 41.38
C ARG A 23 29.10 14.09 41.11
N GLY A 24 27.78 13.88 40.97
CA GLY A 24 26.86 15.01 40.89
C GLY A 24 25.40 14.64 40.91
N ALA A 25 24.78 14.75 42.08
CA ALA A 25 23.39 15.07 42.36
C ALA A 25 22.29 14.09 41.96
N ALA A 26 21.86 13.30 42.95
CA ALA A 26 20.54 12.66 43.00
C ALA A 26 19.42 13.72 42.99
N ARG A 27 18.66 13.77 41.88
CA ARG A 27 17.44 14.58 41.77
C ARG A 27 16.25 13.73 42.18
N VAL A 28 15.71 14.03 43.33
CA VAL A 28 14.48 13.45 43.88
C VAL A 28 13.34 13.68 42.91
N LEU A 29 12.87 12.61 42.27
CA LEU A 29 11.65 12.62 41.45
C LEU A 29 10.46 12.55 42.41
N ARG A 30 9.75 13.66 42.56
CA ARG A 30 8.48 13.75 43.28
C ARG A 30 7.43 12.89 42.55
N ASN A 31 6.84 11.97 43.32
CA ASN A 31 5.65 11.20 42.94
C ASN A 31 4.56 12.12 42.36
N ARG A 32 4.22 11.96 41.08
CA ARG A 32 2.97 12.46 40.51
C ARG A 32 1.91 11.36 40.70
N PRO A 33 0.71 11.71 41.19
CA PRO A 33 -0.36 10.73 41.32
C PRO A 33 -0.76 10.19 39.93
N ALA A 34 -0.98 8.87 39.87
CA ALA A 34 -1.50 8.18 38.69
C ALA A 34 -2.82 8.83 38.23
N ARG A 35 -2.85 9.38 37.02
CA ARG A 35 -4.12 9.78 36.41
C ARG A 35 -4.95 8.53 36.19
N ILE A 36 -6.07 8.45 36.87
CA ILE A 36 -7.14 7.49 36.66
C ILE A 36 -7.58 7.68 35.20
N PHE A 37 -7.25 6.71 34.33
CA PHE A 37 -7.77 6.66 32.98
C PHE A 37 -9.29 6.46 33.07
N GLY A 38 -10.04 7.52 32.88
CA GLY A 38 -11.46 7.46 32.63
C GLY A 38 -11.73 6.48 31.48
N LYS A 39 -12.82 5.68 31.62
CA LYS A 39 -13.35 4.83 30.55
C LYS A 39 -13.62 5.72 29.33
N GLY A 40 -12.60 5.89 28.49
CA GLY A 40 -12.69 6.64 27.24
C GLY A 40 -13.59 5.86 26.29
N ASN A 41 -14.62 6.52 25.79
CA ASN A 41 -15.36 6.10 24.62
C ASN A 41 -14.37 5.57 23.57
N ASN A 42 -14.50 4.29 23.25
CA ASN A 42 -13.77 3.64 22.15
C ASN A 42 -14.36 4.13 20.81
N ARG A 43 -14.20 5.42 20.53
CA ARG A 43 -14.34 5.94 19.17
C ARG A 43 -13.17 5.32 18.42
N MET A 44 -13.46 4.26 17.64
CA MET A 44 -12.50 3.76 16.66
C MET A 44 -11.93 4.97 15.93
N ALA A 45 -10.60 5.12 15.99
CA ALA A 45 -9.94 6.19 15.24
C ALA A 45 -10.38 6.06 13.77
N ALA A 46 -10.90 7.15 13.22
CA ALA A 46 -11.35 7.17 11.83
C ALA A 46 -10.19 6.70 10.93
N ARG A 47 -10.46 5.71 10.06
CA ARG A 47 -9.46 5.23 9.10
C ARG A 47 -9.06 6.40 8.19
N ARG A 48 -7.77 6.74 8.15
CA ARG A 48 -7.26 7.76 7.24
C ARG A 48 -7.41 7.25 5.80
N PRO A 49 -8.10 7.97 4.90
CA PRO A 49 -8.28 7.54 3.53
C PRO A 49 -6.94 7.32 2.81
N LEU A 50 -6.91 6.41 1.82
CA LEU A 50 -5.77 6.17 0.95
C LEU A 50 -6.17 6.37 -0.51
N ILE A 51 -5.51 7.28 -1.22
CA ILE A 51 -5.63 7.41 -2.66
C ILE A 51 -4.38 6.84 -3.31
N ALA A 52 -4.53 5.67 -3.94
CA ALA A 52 -3.47 4.91 -4.57
C ALA A 52 -3.57 5.02 -6.11
N GLY A 53 -2.55 5.52 -6.76
CA GLY A 53 -2.45 5.63 -8.21
C GLY A 53 -1.74 4.42 -8.80
N ASN A 54 -2.47 3.55 -9.47
CA ASN A 54 -1.90 2.45 -10.25
C ASN A 54 -1.60 2.94 -11.68
N TRP A 55 -0.34 3.16 -11.98
CA TRP A 55 0.08 3.63 -13.32
C TRP A 55 -0.02 2.54 -14.39
N LYS A 56 -0.24 1.29 -13.96
CA LYS A 56 -0.26 0.13 -14.86
C LYS A 56 1.02 0.07 -15.69
N MET A 57 0.96 -0.41 -16.94
CA MET A 57 2.10 -0.48 -17.86
C MET A 57 2.23 0.83 -18.66
N ASN A 58 2.45 1.97 -17.95
CA ASN A 58 2.57 3.28 -18.56
C ASN A 58 3.80 4.04 -18.05
N GLY A 59 4.31 4.91 -18.93
CA GLY A 59 5.42 5.82 -18.64
C GLY A 59 6.79 5.27 -19.05
N LEU A 60 7.53 6.09 -19.77
CA LEU A 60 8.97 5.92 -19.95
C LEU A 60 9.70 6.68 -18.86
N LYS A 61 11.03 6.53 -18.77
CA LYS A 61 11.85 7.13 -17.70
C LYS A 61 11.60 8.62 -17.52
N HIS A 62 11.55 9.38 -18.61
CA HIS A 62 11.33 10.84 -18.54
C HIS A 62 9.92 11.17 -18.08
N ASP A 63 8.92 10.52 -18.67
CA ASP A 63 7.50 10.81 -18.39
C ASP A 63 7.12 10.44 -16.95
N GLY A 64 7.60 9.27 -16.48
CA GLY A 64 7.38 8.84 -15.09
C GLY A 64 8.03 9.79 -14.07
N ALA A 65 9.25 10.25 -14.36
CA ALA A 65 9.93 11.23 -13.51
C ALA A 65 9.18 12.58 -13.50
N ALA A 66 8.74 13.06 -14.67
CA ALA A 66 7.98 14.30 -14.78
C ALA A 66 6.64 14.22 -14.03
N LEU A 67 5.90 13.11 -14.18
CA LEU A 67 4.63 12.89 -13.50
C LEU A 67 4.81 12.84 -11.96
N ALA A 68 5.80 12.10 -11.47
CA ALA A 68 6.11 12.04 -10.04
C ALA A 68 6.50 13.42 -9.49
N GLY A 69 7.37 14.15 -10.20
CA GLY A 69 7.79 15.49 -9.81
C GLY A 69 6.66 16.50 -9.78
N ALA A 70 5.77 16.46 -10.78
CA ALA A 70 4.59 17.32 -10.84
C ALA A 70 3.64 17.07 -9.67
N LEU A 71 3.39 15.80 -9.32
CA LEU A 71 2.54 15.43 -8.18
C LEU A 71 3.14 15.90 -6.85
N VAL A 72 4.42 15.61 -6.62
CA VAL A 72 5.13 16.04 -5.40
C VAL A 72 5.09 17.57 -5.25
N GLN A 73 5.31 18.30 -6.35
CA GLN A 73 5.26 19.75 -6.35
C GLN A 73 3.85 20.29 -6.07
N ASP A 74 2.81 19.71 -6.67
CA ASP A 74 1.43 20.14 -6.47
C ASP A 74 0.99 19.93 -5.02
N ILE A 75 1.26 18.77 -4.44
CA ILE A 75 0.95 18.46 -3.04
C ILE A 75 1.77 19.35 -2.08
N GLY A 76 3.04 19.61 -2.40
CA GLY A 76 3.88 20.50 -1.59
C GLY A 76 3.38 21.96 -1.58
N LYS A 77 2.81 22.44 -2.68
CA LYS A 77 2.26 23.82 -2.79
C LYS A 77 0.91 23.97 -2.08
N THR A 78 0.06 22.96 -2.13
CA THR A 78 -1.33 23.03 -1.63
C THR A 78 -1.48 22.59 -0.18
N GLY A 79 -0.42 22.05 0.42
CA GLY A 79 -0.44 21.54 1.79
C GLY A 79 -0.99 20.12 1.91
N ALA A 80 -1.11 19.65 3.16
CA ALA A 80 -1.57 18.31 3.45
C ALA A 80 -3.00 18.09 2.98
N VAL A 81 -3.21 17.02 2.19
CA VAL A 81 -4.54 16.48 1.88
C VAL A 81 -5.05 15.62 3.04
N GLY A 82 -6.37 15.49 3.19
CA GLY A 82 -7.01 14.70 4.25
C GLY A 82 -6.69 13.19 4.19
N CYS A 83 -5.99 12.73 3.16
CA CYS A 83 -5.68 11.34 2.87
C CYS A 83 -4.18 11.05 2.83
N GLU A 84 -3.84 9.77 2.76
CA GLU A 84 -2.52 9.26 2.37
C GLU A 84 -2.48 9.13 0.84
N LEU A 85 -1.35 9.50 0.23
CA LEU A 85 -1.12 9.41 -1.20
C LEU A 85 -0.09 8.35 -1.51
N LEU A 86 -0.40 7.52 -2.50
CA LEU A 86 0.46 6.45 -2.98
C LEU A 86 0.47 6.45 -4.51
N VAL A 87 1.63 6.24 -5.11
CA VAL A 87 1.75 5.93 -6.54
C VAL A 87 2.46 4.60 -6.72
N CYS A 88 1.93 3.78 -7.63
CA CYS A 88 2.48 2.47 -8.00
C CYS A 88 2.90 2.50 -9.48
N PRO A 89 4.14 2.92 -9.77
CA PRO A 89 4.70 2.91 -11.13
C PRO A 89 5.09 1.50 -11.55
N PRO A 90 5.37 1.25 -12.86
CA PRO A 90 6.06 0.05 -13.30
C PRO A 90 7.38 -0.18 -12.54
N ALA A 91 7.80 -1.43 -12.37
CA ALA A 91 9.00 -1.78 -11.62
C ALA A 91 10.26 -1.05 -12.14
N THR A 92 10.35 -0.81 -13.46
CA THR A 92 11.43 -0.06 -14.11
C THR A 92 11.52 1.42 -13.71
N LEU A 93 10.45 1.97 -13.14
CA LEU A 93 10.37 3.38 -12.70
C LEU A 93 10.32 3.51 -11.18
N LEU A 94 10.17 2.42 -10.43
CA LEU A 94 9.91 2.44 -9.00
C LEU A 94 11.01 3.20 -8.24
N TYR A 95 12.26 2.84 -8.42
CA TYR A 95 13.39 3.51 -7.74
C TYR A 95 13.47 5.00 -8.07
N THR A 96 13.34 5.36 -9.34
CA THR A 96 13.36 6.78 -9.76
C THR A 96 12.21 7.56 -9.10
N THR A 97 11.01 6.98 -9.07
CA THR A 97 9.84 7.58 -8.42
C THR A 97 10.06 7.73 -6.91
N ALA A 98 10.63 6.71 -6.25
CA ALA A 98 10.93 6.75 -4.83
C ALA A 98 11.93 7.84 -4.46
N VAL A 99 13.00 8.02 -5.27
CA VAL A 99 13.97 9.09 -5.09
C VAL A 99 13.31 10.47 -5.23
N ILE A 100 12.43 10.67 -6.22
CA ILE A 100 11.72 11.94 -6.43
C ILE A 100 10.75 12.23 -5.29
N ALA A 101 10.07 11.20 -4.77
CA ALA A 101 9.10 11.32 -3.69
C ALA A 101 9.75 11.44 -2.29
N LEU A 102 11.05 11.25 -2.18
CA LEU A 102 11.76 11.28 -0.89
C LEU A 102 11.54 12.61 -0.15
N GLY A 103 11.12 12.51 1.10
CA GLY A 103 10.80 13.67 1.94
C GLY A 103 9.47 14.36 1.62
N SER A 104 8.70 13.85 0.66
CA SER A 104 7.35 14.32 0.35
C SER A 104 6.27 13.51 1.08
N ALA A 105 5.00 13.90 0.93
CA ALA A 105 3.85 13.17 1.44
C ALA A 105 3.35 12.05 0.50
N VAL A 106 4.07 11.76 -0.59
CA VAL A 106 3.70 10.76 -1.58
C VAL A 106 4.48 9.47 -1.32
N ALA A 107 3.78 8.41 -0.97
CA ALA A 107 4.34 7.07 -0.84
C ALA A 107 4.50 6.40 -2.21
N VAL A 108 5.39 5.41 -2.30
CA VAL A 108 5.61 4.62 -3.52
C VAL A 108 5.34 3.15 -3.26
N GLY A 109 4.76 2.45 -4.24
CA GLY A 109 4.45 1.03 -4.17
C GLY A 109 4.76 0.28 -5.46
N GLY A 110 4.82 -1.05 -5.36
CA GLY A 110 4.91 -1.94 -6.52
C GLY A 110 3.54 -2.29 -7.08
N GLN A 111 3.51 -2.79 -8.33
CA GLN A 111 2.29 -3.23 -9.00
C GLN A 111 2.05 -4.74 -8.86
N ASP A 112 3.07 -5.50 -8.48
CA ASP A 112 3.04 -6.93 -8.18
C ASP A 112 4.34 -7.33 -7.48
N CYS A 113 4.39 -8.51 -6.86
CA CYS A 113 5.62 -9.14 -6.41
C CYS A 113 5.55 -10.66 -6.53
N HIS A 114 6.71 -11.31 -6.62
CA HIS A 114 6.81 -12.75 -6.54
C HIS A 114 6.62 -13.25 -5.10
N ALA A 115 6.07 -14.46 -4.94
CA ALA A 115 5.83 -15.07 -3.63
C ALA A 115 7.13 -15.51 -2.92
N GLN A 116 8.19 -15.78 -3.68
CA GLN A 116 9.51 -16.10 -3.13
C GLN A 116 10.35 -14.83 -2.96
N ALA A 117 11.19 -14.80 -1.93
CA ALA A 117 12.07 -13.66 -1.65
C ALA A 117 13.23 -13.54 -2.67
N SER A 118 13.64 -14.66 -3.24
CA SER A 118 14.72 -14.75 -4.25
C SER A 118 14.67 -16.12 -4.92
N GLY A 119 15.43 -16.31 -6.00
CA GLY A 119 15.57 -17.63 -6.63
C GLY A 119 15.64 -17.59 -8.16
N ALA A 120 15.40 -18.74 -8.79
CA ALA A 120 15.42 -18.92 -10.24
C ALA A 120 14.08 -18.48 -10.87
N HIS A 121 13.80 -17.20 -10.80
CA HIS A 121 12.56 -16.56 -11.27
C HIS A 121 12.91 -15.40 -12.20
N THR A 122 13.51 -15.73 -13.36
CA THR A 122 14.01 -14.74 -14.30
C THR A 122 12.89 -13.81 -14.77
N GLY A 123 13.07 -12.50 -14.53
CA GLY A 123 12.10 -11.47 -14.89
C GLY A 123 11.13 -11.05 -13.78
N ASP A 124 11.02 -11.86 -12.72
CA ASP A 124 10.18 -11.51 -11.57
C ASP A 124 10.87 -10.52 -10.61
N VAL A 125 10.06 -9.78 -9.87
CA VAL A 125 10.50 -8.84 -8.84
C VAL A 125 9.98 -9.32 -7.50
N SER A 126 10.87 -9.53 -6.52
CA SER A 126 10.45 -9.93 -5.18
C SER A 126 9.98 -8.75 -4.33
N ALA A 127 9.21 -9.04 -3.28
CA ALA A 127 8.80 -8.03 -2.30
C ALA A 127 10.01 -7.34 -1.63
N ALA A 128 11.09 -8.09 -1.38
CA ALA A 128 12.33 -7.56 -0.84
C ALA A 128 13.00 -6.54 -1.79
N MET A 129 13.04 -6.83 -3.10
CA MET A 129 13.55 -5.89 -4.12
C MET A 129 12.70 -4.62 -4.19
N LEU A 130 11.37 -4.73 -4.11
CA LEU A 130 10.49 -3.56 -4.07
C LEU A 130 10.77 -2.69 -2.84
N ARG A 131 10.93 -3.33 -1.67
CA ARG A 131 11.23 -2.64 -0.42
C ARG A 131 12.57 -1.90 -0.47
N ASP A 132 13.60 -2.56 -0.98
CA ASP A 132 14.93 -1.98 -1.18
C ASP A 132 14.88 -0.79 -2.16
N GLY A 133 14.08 -0.90 -3.22
CA GLY A 133 13.80 0.18 -4.16
C GLY A 133 12.99 1.36 -3.61
N GLY A 134 12.57 1.32 -2.35
CA GLY A 134 11.87 2.40 -1.65
C GLY A 134 10.34 2.26 -1.60
N ALA A 135 9.79 1.11 -2.01
CA ALA A 135 8.36 0.87 -1.87
C ALA A 135 7.96 0.67 -0.40
N THR A 136 6.75 1.11 -0.05
CA THR A 136 6.09 0.87 1.23
C THR A 136 4.80 0.05 1.07
N TYR A 137 4.30 -0.05 -0.15
CA TYR A 137 3.12 -0.81 -0.54
C TYR A 137 3.42 -1.71 -1.73
N VAL A 138 2.55 -2.70 -1.95
CA VAL A 138 2.50 -3.45 -3.21
C VAL A 138 1.06 -3.88 -3.51
N ILE A 139 0.65 -3.73 -4.76
CA ILE A 139 -0.61 -4.28 -5.28
C ILE A 139 -0.39 -5.77 -5.56
N VAL A 140 -1.33 -6.61 -5.17
CA VAL A 140 -1.32 -8.04 -5.50
C VAL A 140 -2.71 -8.51 -5.95
N GLY A 141 -2.75 -9.43 -6.91
CA GLY A 141 -3.99 -9.99 -7.42
C GLY A 141 -4.89 -8.99 -8.17
N HIS A 142 -4.32 -7.92 -8.75
CA HIS A 142 -5.06 -7.00 -9.60
C HIS A 142 -5.80 -7.77 -10.71
N SER A 143 -6.98 -7.32 -11.09
CA SER A 143 -7.84 -8.01 -12.07
C SER A 143 -7.14 -8.35 -13.38
N GLU A 144 -6.28 -7.46 -13.89
CA GLU A 144 -5.47 -7.71 -15.08
C GLU A 144 -4.52 -8.90 -14.88
N ARG A 145 -3.92 -9.06 -13.69
CA ARG A 145 -3.04 -10.18 -13.40
C ARG A 145 -3.80 -11.49 -13.24
N ARG A 146 -4.99 -11.43 -12.65
CA ARG A 146 -5.88 -12.62 -12.58
C ARG A 146 -6.29 -13.07 -13.98
N THR A 147 -6.55 -12.14 -14.89
CA THR A 147 -6.98 -12.43 -16.28
C THR A 147 -5.81 -12.83 -17.17
N ASP A 148 -4.76 -12.01 -17.23
CA ASP A 148 -3.70 -12.15 -18.24
C ASP A 148 -2.62 -13.14 -17.82
N HIS A 149 -2.41 -13.34 -16.51
CA HIS A 149 -1.39 -14.22 -15.95
C HIS A 149 -1.97 -15.44 -15.20
N GLY A 150 -3.31 -15.58 -15.17
CA GLY A 150 -3.98 -16.72 -14.52
C GLY A 150 -3.80 -16.74 -13.00
N GLU A 151 -3.58 -15.61 -12.35
CA GLU A 151 -3.38 -15.57 -10.90
C GLU A 151 -4.68 -15.96 -10.17
N HIS A 152 -4.64 -17.05 -9.45
CA HIS A 152 -5.73 -17.53 -8.60
C HIS A 152 -5.56 -17.09 -7.14
N ASP A 153 -6.57 -17.28 -6.32
CA ASP A 153 -6.62 -16.78 -4.94
C ASP A 153 -5.42 -17.23 -4.10
N ALA A 154 -4.99 -18.50 -4.22
CA ALA A 154 -3.84 -19.00 -3.47
C ALA A 154 -2.50 -18.34 -3.89
N ALA A 155 -2.33 -18.01 -5.18
CA ALA A 155 -1.16 -17.28 -5.63
C ALA A 155 -1.15 -15.86 -5.07
N VAL A 156 -2.30 -15.19 -5.05
CA VAL A 156 -2.45 -13.85 -4.46
C VAL A 156 -2.20 -13.86 -2.95
N LEU A 157 -2.70 -14.89 -2.24
CA LEU A 157 -2.41 -15.08 -0.82
C LEU A 157 -0.90 -15.17 -0.55
N ALA A 158 -0.21 -16.04 -1.30
CA ALA A 158 1.24 -16.23 -1.13
C ALA A 158 2.03 -14.93 -1.41
N LYS A 159 1.61 -14.13 -2.41
CA LYS A 159 2.19 -12.82 -2.70
C LYS A 159 1.92 -11.80 -1.58
N ALA A 160 0.70 -11.79 -1.03
CA ALA A 160 0.35 -10.91 0.08
C ALA A 160 1.16 -11.23 1.34
N GLU A 161 1.35 -12.52 1.64
CA GLU A 161 2.19 -12.98 2.76
C GLU A 161 3.67 -12.61 2.56
N ALA A 162 4.20 -12.78 1.33
CA ALA A 162 5.57 -12.37 0.99
C ALA A 162 5.76 -10.85 1.13
N ALA A 163 4.79 -10.06 0.70
CA ALA A 163 4.79 -8.61 0.87
C ALA A 163 4.85 -8.21 2.34
N GLN A 164 3.99 -8.80 3.18
CA GLN A 164 3.96 -8.54 4.62
C GLN A 164 5.26 -8.97 5.31
N ALA A 165 5.82 -10.12 4.93
CA ALA A 165 7.10 -10.61 5.45
C ALA A 165 8.27 -9.67 5.12
N ALA A 166 8.23 -9.01 3.95
CA ALA A 166 9.20 -7.98 3.55
C ALA A 166 8.93 -6.61 4.18
N GLY A 167 7.89 -6.45 5.00
CA GLY A 167 7.51 -5.18 5.63
C GLY A 167 6.81 -4.20 4.70
N LEU A 168 6.19 -4.69 3.62
CA LEU A 168 5.29 -3.92 2.76
C LEU A 168 3.84 -4.06 3.22
N THR A 169 3.03 -3.03 2.97
CA THR A 169 1.58 -3.14 3.07
C THR A 169 1.03 -3.70 1.75
N ALA A 170 0.35 -4.85 1.82
CA ALA A 170 -0.28 -5.47 0.66
C ALA A 170 -1.63 -4.82 0.35
N ILE A 171 -1.83 -4.37 -0.89
CA ILE A 171 -3.14 -3.98 -1.43
C ILE A 171 -3.67 -5.20 -2.18
N VAL A 172 -4.54 -5.96 -1.55
CA VAL A 172 -5.14 -7.17 -2.11
C VAL A 172 -6.34 -6.80 -2.95
N CYS A 173 -6.27 -7.01 -4.26
CA CYS A 173 -7.36 -6.74 -5.19
C CYS A 173 -8.32 -7.93 -5.28
N ILE A 174 -9.61 -7.63 -5.19
CA ILE A 174 -10.71 -8.56 -5.33
C ILE A 174 -11.80 -7.95 -6.20
N GLY A 175 -12.55 -8.77 -6.91
CA GLY A 175 -13.65 -8.29 -7.73
C GLY A 175 -14.19 -9.35 -8.69
N GLU A 176 -15.44 -9.18 -9.09
CA GLU A 176 -16.16 -10.06 -10.00
C GLU A 176 -16.02 -9.62 -11.46
N THR A 177 -16.06 -10.60 -12.35
CA THR A 177 -16.14 -10.39 -13.81
C THR A 177 -17.56 -9.97 -14.22
N GLU A 178 -17.72 -9.49 -15.47
CA GLU A 178 -19.04 -9.13 -16.01
C GLU A 178 -20.02 -10.32 -16.01
N ALA A 179 -19.56 -11.50 -16.38
CA ALA A 179 -20.40 -12.70 -16.37
C ALA A 179 -20.90 -13.05 -14.96
N GLN A 180 -20.04 -12.89 -13.96
CA GLN A 180 -20.39 -13.13 -12.55
C GLN A 180 -21.35 -12.05 -12.02
N TYR A 181 -21.14 -10.79 -12.40
CA TYR A 181 -22.03 -9.68 -12.04
C TYR A 181 -23.45 -9.92 -12.62
N VAL A 182 -23.54 -10.22 -13.90
CA VAL A 182 -24.83 -10.50 -14.59
C VAL A 182 -25.53 -11.73 -13.97
N ALA A 183 -24.76 -12.72 -13.52
CA ALA A 183 -25.29 -13.90 -12.82
C ALA A 183 -25.67 -13.63 -11.35
N GLY A 184 -25.52 -12.40 -10.84
CA GLY A 184 -25.84 -12.04 -9.45
C GLY A 184 -24.87 -12.63 -8.41
N GLN A 185 -23.66 -13.02 -8.81
CA GLN A 185 -22.70 -13.74 -7.97
C GLN A 185 -21.70 -12.82 -7.27
N THR A 186 -21.84 -11.48 -7.35
CA THR A 186 -20.87 -10.51 -6.80
C THR A 186 -20.46 -10.87 -5.37
N PHE A 187 -21.40 -11.05 -4.45
CA PHE A 187 -21.08 -11.28 -3.05
C PHE A 187 -20.41 -12.64 -2.79
N ASP A 188 -20.81 -13.68 -3.49
CA ASP A 188 -20.18 -15.00 -3.39
C ASP A 188 -18.72 -14.99 -3.88
N ILE A 189 -18.48 -14.26 -4.96
CA ILE A 189 -17.13 -14.07 -5.51
C ILE A 189 -16.26 -13.30 -4.53
N LEU A 190 -16.74 -12.18 -3.98
CA LEU A 190 -16.02 -11.37 -3.00
C LEU A 190 -15.70 -12.16 -1.73
N ALA A 191 -16.68 -12.91 -1.20
CA ALA A 191 -16.47 -13.77 -0.03
C ALA A 191 -15.38 -14.84 -0.30
N ARG A 192 -15.46 -15.53 -1.44
CA ARG A 192 -14.47 -16.53 -1.84
C ARG A 192 -13.08 -15.93 -1.98
N GLN A 193 -12.95 -14.78 -2.68
CA GLN A 193 -11.65 -14.14 -2.91
C GLN A 193 -11.05 -13.61 -1.61
N ILE A 194 -11.84 -13.08 -0.68
CA ILE A 194 -11.35 -12.69 0.66
C ILE A 194 -10.83 -13.91 1.41
N ALA A 195 -11.60 -15.00 1.44
CA ALA A 195 -11.18 -16.22 2.12
C ALA A 195 -9.91 -16.84 1.53
N GLY A 196 -9.72 -16.74 0.19
CA GLY A 196 -8.61 -17.36 -0.53
C GLY A 196 -7.39 -16.45 -0.73
N SER A 197 -7.54 -15.12 -0.69
CA SER A 197 -6.47 -14.18 -1.05
C SER A 197 -5.97 -13.31 0.11
N VAL A 198 -6.79 -13.08 1.16
CA VAL A 198 -6.40 -12.25 2.30
C VAL A 198 -5.73 -13.13 3.37
N PRO A 199 -4.51 -12.80 3.84
CA PRO A 199 -3.84 -13.55 4.90
C PRO A 199 -4.66 -13.60 6.20
N GLN A 200 -4.61 -14.70 6.95
CA GLN A 200 -5.25 -14.79 8.26
C GLN A 200 -4.64 -13.82 9.29
N GLY A 201 -3.37 -13.48 9.11
CA GLY A 201 -2.65 -12.48 9.92
C GLY A 201 -2.83 -11.03 9.43
N ALA A 202 -3.83 -10.75 8.57
CA ALA A 202 -4.09 -9.42 8.04
C ALA A 202 -4.40 -8.43 9.17
N LYS A 203 -3.71 -7.28 9.15
CA LYS A 203 -3.86 -6.18 10.10
C LYS A 203 -4.06 -4.87 9.38
N ALA A 204 -4.64 -3.90 10.07
CA ALA A 204 -4.77 -2.54 9.54
C ALA A 204 -3.43 -1.93 9.10
N ALA A 205 -2.33 -2.31 9.75
CA ALA A 205 -0.99 -1.80 9.47
C ALA A 205 -0.29 -2.44 8.26
N ASN A 206 -0.74 -3.62 7.78
CA ASN A 206 -0.05 -4.38 6.74
C ASN A 206 -0.95 -4.81 5.57
N THR A 207 -2.25 -4.47 5.62
CA THR A 207 -3.24 -4.91 4.63
C THR A 207 -4.20 -3.79 4.26
N VAL A 208 -4.46 -3.69 2.98
CA VAL A 208 -5.53 -2.90 2.36
C VAL A 208 -6.25 -3.82 1.40
N VAL A 209 -7.56 -3.70 1.25
CA VAL A 209 -8.32 -4.45 0.24
C VAL A 209 -8.87 -3.46 -0.78
N ALA A 210 -8.72 -3.76 -2.08
CA ALA A 210 -9.26 -2.98 -3.17
C ALA A 210 -10.38 -3.77 -3.89
N TYR A 211 -11.57 -3.19 -3.95
CA TYR A 211 -12.69 -3.75 -4.69
C TYR A 211 -12.68 -3.25 -6.13
N GLU A 212 -12.53 -4.15 -7.05
CA GLU A 212 -12.49 -3.91 -8.50
C GLU A 212 -13.72 -4.54 -9.17
N PRO A 213 -14.83 -3.79 -9.42
CA PRO A 213 -15.87 -4.28 -10.32
C PRO A 213 -15.27 -4.37 -11.74
N VAL A 214 -14.76 -5.57 -12.13
CA VAL A 214 -13.93 -5.74 -13.33
C VAL A 214 -14.66 -5.27 -14.59
N TRP A 215 -15.98 -5.47 -14.63
CA TRP A 215 -16.87 -5.05 -15.71
C TRP A 215 -16.98 -3.51 -15.87
N ALA A 216 -16.54 -2.75 -14.86
CA ALA A 216 -16.56 -1.29 -14.86
C ALA A 216 -15.17 -0.67 -15.13
N ILE A 217 -14.09 -1.48 -15.17
CA ILE A 217 -12.74 -0.98 -15.37
C ILE A 217 -12.50 -0.70 -16.86
N GLY A 218 -12.21 0.56 -17.22
CA GLY A 218 -11.87 0.94 -18.58
C GLY A 218 -13.04 0.93 -19.59
N THR A 219 -14.24 0.53 -19.17
CA THR A 219 -15.40 0.39 -20.07
C THR A 219 -16.26 1.66 -20.14
N GLY A 220 -16.03 2.63 -19.25
CA GLY A 220 -16.90 3.80 -19.08
C GLY A 220 -18.16 3.54 -18.29
N ARG A 221 -18.46 2.28 -17.94
CA ARG A 221 -19.56 1.90 -17.03
C ARG A 221 -19.11 2.13 -15.59
N THR A 222 -20.03 2.52 -14.73
CA THR A 222 -19.77 2.67 -13.28
C THR A 222 -20.92 2.04 -12.51
N PRO A 223 -20.65 1.28 -11.45
CA PRO A 223 -21.70 0.88 -10.51
C PRO A 223 -22.37 2.13 -9.93
N THR A 224 -23.60 1.97 -9.50
CA THR A 224 -24.30 2.97 -8.71
C THR A 224 -23.63 3.11 -7.32
N ASN A 225 -23.85 4.25 -6.66
CA ASN A 225 -23.35 4.46 -5.30
C ASN A 225 -23.87 3.40 -4.32
N ASP A 226 -25.10 2.94 -4.50
CA ASP A 226 -25.70 1.90 -3.67
C ASP A 226 -25.02 0.53 -3.87
N GLU A 227 -24.69 0.17 -5.10
CA GLU A 227 -23.93 -1.05 -5.41
C GLU A 227 -22.53 -0.99 -4.81
N ILE A 228 -21.82 0.13 -4.92
CA ILE A 228 -20.51 0.34 -4.30
C ILE A 228 -20.61 0.17 -2.78
N ALA A 229 -21.55 0.87 -2.14
CA ALA A 229 -21.77 0.79 -0.70
C ALA A 229 -22.16 -0.60 -0.23
N ALA A 230 -22.98 -1.34 -0.99
CA ALA A 230 -23.35 -2.71 -0.69
C ALA A 230 -22.17 -3.67 -0.76
N ALA A 231 -21.32 -3.55 -1.81
CA ALA A 231 -20.12 -4.36 -1.97
C ALA A 231 -19.10 -4.08 -0.83
N HIS A 232 -18.83 -2.82 -0.53
CA HIS A 232 -17.90 -2.45 0.54
C HIS A 232 -18.38 -2.94 1.92
N ARG A 233 -19.67 -2.83 2.23
CA ARG A 233 -20.26 -3.36 3.46
C ARG A 233 -20.12 -4.89 3.54
N HIS A 234 -20.37 -5.59 2.42
CA HIS A 234 -20.19 -7.04 2.35
C HIS A 234 -18.73 -7.43 2.57
N ILE A 235 -17.78 -6.77 1.91
CA ILE A 235 -16.34 -6.99 2.09
C ILE A 235 -15.95 -6.79 3.57
N ARG A 236 -16.45 -5.74 4.22
CA ARG A 236 -16.20 -5.49 5.64
C ARG A 236 -16.70 -6.63 6.53
N ALA A 237 -17.86 -7.14 6.25
CA ALA A 237 -18.43 -8.29 6.98
C ALA A 237 -17.64 -9.58 6.77
N GLU A 238 -17.19 -9.86 5.54
CA GLU A 238 -16.37 -11.03 5.24
C GLU A 238 -14.98 -10.94 5.88
N LEU A 239 -14.36 -9.76 5.87
CA LEU A 239 -13.09 -9.52 6.58
C LEU A 239 -13.23 -9.75 8.10
N ALA A 240 -14.37 -9.42 8.70
CA ALA A 240 -14.61 -9.65 10.12
C ALA A 240 -14.63 -11.15 10.49
N LYS A 241 -14.92 -12.03 9.54
CA LYS A 241 -14.79 -13.49 9.70
C LYS A 241 -13.34 -13.96 9.57
N ARG A 242 -12.49 -13.17 8.92
CA ARG A 242 -11.10 -13.52 8.59
C ARG A 242 -10.08 -13.02 9.63
N THR A 243 -10.31 -11.84 10.18
CA THR A 243 -9.38 -11.17 11.12
C THR A 243 -10.12 -10.32 12.15
N GLY A 244 -9.58 -10.28 13.38
CA GLY A 244 -10.07 -9.40 14.45
C GLY A 244 -9.80 -7.90 14.18
N GLU A 245 -8.95 -7.55 13.20
CA GLU A 245 -8.64 -6.16 12.85
C GLU A 245 -9.43 -5.62 11.64
N ALA A 246 -10.42 -6.37 11.16
CA ALA A 246 -11.23 -6.01 9.99
C ALA A 246 -11.72 -4.56 10.02
N ALA A 247 -12.12 -4.07 11.18
CA ALA A 247 -12.63 -2.71 11.34
C ALA A 247 -11.59 -1.61 11.00
N GLY A 248 -10.28 -1.92 11.14
CA GLY A 248 -9.19 -0.99 10.84
C GLY A 248 -8.62 -1.12 9.42
N ILE A 249 -8.87 -2.23 8.73
CA ILE A 249 -8.39 -2.46 7.34
C ILE A 249 -9.10 -1.50 6.40
N ARG A 250 -8.34 -0.75 5.61
CA ARG A 250 -8.87 0.17 4.60
C ARG A 250 -9.43 -0.58 3.41
N LEU A 251 -10.59 -0.15 2.93
CA LEU A 251 -11.24 -0.66 1.72
C LEU A 251 -11.21 0.42 0.64
N LEU A 252 -10.57 0.14 -0.48
CA LEU A 252 -10.47 1.06 -1.60
C LEU A 252 -11.49 0.66 -2.68
N TYR A 253 -12.10 1.66 -3.28
CA TYR A 253 -12.84 1.47 -4.52
C TYR A 253 -11.88 1.50 -5.71
N GLY A 254 -11.83 0.41 -6.49
CA GLY A 254 -10.91 0.21 -7.63
C GLY A 254 -11.57 0.32 -9.00
N GLY A 255 -12.83 0.76 -9.08
CA GLY A 255 -13.48 1.08 -10.36
C GLY A 255 -13.07 2.46 -10.90
N SER A 256 -13.85 2.99 -11.85
CA SER A 256 -13.55 4.26 -12.50
C SER A 256 -13.76 5.46 -11.55
N VAL A 257 -12.65 6.05 -11.08
CA VAL A 257 -12.66 7.29 -10.28
C VAL A 257 -12.06 8.43 -11.09
N LYS A 258 -12.77 9.56 -11.10
CA LYS A 258 -12.38 10.81 -11.77
C LYS A 258 -12.61 11.97 -10.81
N PRO A 259 -12.02 13.16 -11.05
CA PRO A 259 -12.30 14.35 -10.22
C PRO A 259 -13.80 14.65 -10.07
N SER A 260 -14.60 14.40 -11.11
CA SER A 260 -16.03 14.70 -11.13
C SER A 260 -16.90 13.78 -10.25
N ASN A 261 -16.47 12.55 -9.95
CA ASN A 261 -17.24 11.58 -9.14
C ASN A 261 -16.57 11.23 -7.79
N ALA A 262 -15.33 11.62 -7.59
CA ALA A 262 -14.53 11.25 -6.42
C ALA A 262 -15.23 11.62 -5.10
N ALA A 263 -15.74 12.85 -4.99
CA ALA A 263 -16.38 13.31 -3.76
C ALA A 263 -17.63 12.52 -3.37
N ALA A 264 -18.41 12.03 -4.35
CA ALA A 264 -19.58 11.20 -4.09
C ALA A 264 -19.17 9.82 -3.61
N ILE A 265 -18.19 9.18 -4.28
CA ILE A 265 -17.71 7.83 -3.97
C ILE A 265 -17.00 7.80 -2.61
N LEU A 266 -16.08 8.75 -2.34
CA LEU A 266 -15.27 8.77 -1.13
C LEU A 266 -16.03 9.09 0.16
N ARG A 267 -17.30 9.54 0.03
CA ARG A 267 -18.22 9.74 1.18
C ARG A 267 -19.08 8.51 1.49
N LEU A 268 -19.04 7.47 0.67
CA LEU A 268 -19.81 6.26 0.92
C LEU A 268 -19.27 5.53 2.15
N ALA A 269 -20.17 4.91 2.89
CA ALA A 269 -19.80 4.11 4.06
C ALA A 269 -18.85 2.96 3.66
N ASP A 270 -17.83 2.73 4.47
CA ASP A 270 -16.78 1.73 4.24
C ASP A 270 -15.92 1.92 2.98
N VAL A 271 -16.04 3.06 2.27
CA VAL A 271 -15.08 3.45 1.24
C VAL A 271 -13.98 4.29 1.89
N ASP A 272 -12.82 3.68 2.10
CA ASP A 272 -11.68 4.30 2.79
C ASP A 272 -10.64 4.84 1.79
N GLY A 273 -11.05 5.10 0.56
CA GLY A 273 -10.19 5.63 -0.49
C GLY A 273 -10.42 5.02 -1.86
N ALA A 274 -9.45 5.17 -2.74
CA ALA A 274 -9.54 4.67 -4.11
C ALA A 274 -8.23 4.08 -4.63
N LEU A 275 -8.33 3.05 -5.47
CA LEU A 275 -7.26 2.57 -6.34
C LEU A 275 -7.53 3.11 -7.75
N VAL A 276 -6.79 4.13 -8.15
CA VAL A 276 -7.04 4.96 -9.33
C VAL A 276 -6.13 4.53 -10.48
N GLY A 277 -6.71 4.14 -11.62
CA GLY A 277 -5.96 3.83 -12.84
C GLY A 277 -5.64 5.07 -13.67
N GLY A 278 -6.26 5.22 -14.84
CA GLY A 278 -5.93 6.24 -15.85
C GLY A 278 -5.84 7.68 -15.34
N ALA A 279 -6.72 8.10 -14.42
CA ALA A 279 -6.66 9.45 -13.84
C ALA A 279 -5.40 9.68 -12.97
N SER A 280 -4.68 8.63 -12.55
CA SER A 280 -3.40 8.75 -11.85
C SER A 280 -2.22 9.09 -12.76
N LEU A 281 -2.41 9.01 -14.09
CA LEU A 281 -1.42 9.41 -15.09
C LEU A 281 -1.44 10.93 -15.39
N ASN A 282 -2.32 11.68 -14.74
CA ASN A 282 -2.34 13.12 -14.75
C ASN A 282 -2.23 13.64 -13.31
N ALA A 283 -1.17 14.40 -13.00
CA ALA A 283 -0.89 14.86 -11.65
C ALA A 283 -2.01 15.75 -11.09
N ALA A 284 -2.60 16.62 -11.93
CA ALA A 284 -3.67 17.53 -11.51
C ALA A 284 -4.97 16.77 -11.21
N ASP A 285 -5.35 15.80 -12.05
CA ASP A 285 -6.53 14.96 -11.83
C ASP A 285 -6.37 14.10 -10.57
N PHE A 286 -5.20 13.49 -10.40
CA PHE A 286 -4.92 12.65 -9.24
C PHE A 286 -4.93 13.47 -7.93
N ALA A 287 -4.32 14.65 -7.94
CA ALA A 287 -4.36 15.56 -6.81
C ALA A 287 -5.78 16.09 -6.53
N ALA A 288 -6.59 16.34 -7.56
CA ALA A 288 -7.99 16.72 -7.40
C ALA A 288 -8.85 15.61 -6.75
N ILE A 289 -8.61 14.33 -7.13
CA ILE A 289 -9.22 13.18 -6.46
C ILE A 289 -8.82 13.12 -4.99
N ALA A 290 -7.54 13.33 -4.68
CA ALA A 290 -7.05 13.33 -3.30
C ALA A 290 -7.67 14.44 -2.44
N ARG A 291 -7.90 15.63 -3.01
CA ARG A 291 -8.57 16.76 -2.33
C ARG A 291 -10.05 16.53 -2.11
N ALA A 292 -10.67 15.58 -2.81
CA ALA A 292 -12.07 15.21 -2.62
C ALA A 292 -12.29 14.29 -1.40
N CYS A 293 -11.22 13.84 -0.74
CA CYS A 293 -11.33 13.09 0.53
C CYS A 293 -12.03 13.93 1.60
N PRO A 294 -12.94 13.32 2.39
CA PRO A 294 -13.69 14.01 3.43
C PRO A 294 -12.82 14.47 4.61
#